data_0b6bf42bccff3a5cb5593597f9a4e502
#
_entry.id   0b6bf42bccff3a5cb5593597f9a4e502
#
_cell.length_a   1.000
_cell.length_b   1.000
_cell.length_c   1.000
_cell.angle_alpha   90.00
_cell.angle_beta   90.00
_cell.angle_gamma   90.00
#
_symmetry.space_group_name_H-M   'P 1'
#
loop_
_entity.id
_entity.type
_entity.pdbx_description
1 polymer ?
#
loop_
_entity_poly.entity_id
_entity_poly.type
_entity_poly.pdbx_seq_one_letter_code
_entity_poly.pdbx_strand_id
1 'polypeptide(L)'
;MKKLALIFAGMLACLLIADAQSYVRAGDGDYGKVLYNWDGTSLRSGDSRYGTPILNFDGQRIRMGESRYSTAKWFWDGTVLHAGENKYGRGIVWSDGIEIRSGESRYGELLLYKDGSRIRTKGKYGKAVFTMQGSIPMAVLLWICVID
;
A
#
# COMPACT_ATOMS: atom_id res chain seq x y z
N MET A 1 42.22 -13.79 3.15
CA MET A 1 41.29 -14.15 2.05
C MET A 1 39.87 -14.48 2.49
N LYS A 2 39.68 -15.24 3.57
CA LYS A 2 38.33 -15.57 4.07
C LYS A 2 37.53 -14.35 4.56
N LYS A 3 38.19 -13.32 5.05
CA LYS A 3 37.54 -12.07 5.50
C LYS A 3 37.05 -11.18 4.35
N LEU A 4 37.67 -11.24 3.18
CA LEU A 4 37.25 -10.49 2.00
C LEU A 4 35.97 -11.05 1.37
N ALA A 5 35.81 -12.36 1.38
CA ALA A 5 34.62 -13.02 0.82
C ALA A 5 33.34 -12.72 1.63
N LEU A 6 33.47 -12.60 2.96
CA LEU A 6 32.36 -12.25 3.85
C LEU A 6 31.86 -10.81 3.66
N ILE A 7 32.79 -9.87 3.38
CA ILE A 7 32.44 -8.45 3.12
C ILE A 7 31.72 -8.33 1.79
N PHE A 8 32.12 -9.09 0.78
CA PHE A 8 31.48 -9.08 -0.54
C PHE A 8 30.05 -9.66 -0.50
N ALA A 9 29.83 -10.72 0.27
CA ALA A 9 28.49 -11.33 0.43
C ALA A 9 27.52 -10.39 1.17
N GLY A 10 28.01 -9.64 2.17
CA GLY A 10 27.23 -8.66 2.89
C GLY A 10 26.81 -7.46 2.03
N MET A 11 27.70 -6.96 1.17
CA MET A 11 27.41 -5.87 0.23
C MET A 11 26.40 -6.29 -0.84
N LEU A 12 26.49 -7.50 -1.34
CA LEU A 12 25.55 -8.03 -2.36
C LEU A 12 24.14 -8.18 -1.79
N ALA A 13 24.02 -8.64 -0.54
CA ALA A 13 22.73 -8.77 0.12
C ALA A 13 22.03 -7.41 0.35
N CYS A 14 22.80 -6.36 0.70
CA CYS A 14 22.28 -5.00 0.83
C CYS A 14 21.79 -4.41 -0.50
N LEU A 15 22.49 -4.68 -1.60
CA LEU A 15 22.11 -4.22 -2.94
C LEU A 15 20.81 -4.88 -3.44
N LEU A 16 20.60 -6.16 -3.12
CA LEU A 16 19.38 -6.90 -3.51
C LEU A 16 18.14 -6.40 -2.75
N ILE A 17 18.28 -5.92 -1.52
CA ILE A 17 17.18 -5.39 -0.71
C ILE A 17 16.79 -3.96 -1.16
N ALA A 18 17.76 -3.17 -1.64
CA ALA A 18 17.54 -1.76 -2.03
C ALA A 18 16.71 -1.60 -3.31
N ASP A 19 16.64 -2.63 -4.17
CA ASP A 19 15.94 -2.56 -5.46
C ASP A 19 14.53 -3.18 -5.45
N ALA A 20 14.07 -3.69 -4.29
CA ALA A 20 12.76 -4.32 -4.20
C ALA A 20 11.63 -3.28 -4.18
N GLN A 21 10.95 -3.13 -5.32
CA GLN A 21 9.72 -2.34 -5.42
C GLN A 21 8.49 -3.22 -5.37
N SER A 22 7.39 -2.65 -4.88
CA SER A 22 6.10 -3.31 -4.85
C SER A 22 5.18 -2.70 -5.90
N TYR A 23 4.28 -3.52 -6.43
CA TYR A 23 3.40 -3.13 -7.53
C TYR A 23 1.96 -3.52 -7.24
N VAL A 24 1.03 -2.72 -7.76
CA VAL A 24 -0.39 -3.05 -7.84
C VAL A 24 -0.75 -3.18 -9.30
N ARG A 25 -1.26 -4.37 -9.66
CA ARG A 25 -1.67 -4.68 -11.04
C ARG A 25 -3.19 -4.78 -11.14
N ALA A 26 -3.70 -4.45 -12.30
CA ALA A 26 -5.12 -4.63 -12.60
C ALA A 26 -5.46 -6.12 -12.72
N GLY A 27 -6.61 -6.51 -12.21
CA GLY A 27 -7.20 -7.83 -12.39
C GLY A 27 -6.56 -8.95 -11.59
N ASP A 28 -6.71 -10.16 -12.07
CA ASP A 28 -6.27 -11.38 -11.41
C ASP A 28 -4.97 -11.90 -12.04
N GLY A 29 -3.89 -11.86 -11.26
CA GLY A 29 -2.62 -12.44 -11.65
C GLY A 29 -1.52 -11.42 -11.94
N ASP A 30 -0.32 -11.95 -12.23
CA ASP A 30 0.91 -11.17 -12.31
C ASP A 30 1.16 -10.57 -13.70
N TYR A 31 0.25 -10.75 -14.62
CA TYR A 31 0.38 -10.27 -16.00
C TYR A 31 -0.51 -9.06 -16.32
N GLY A 32 -1.29 -8.60 -15.36
CA GLY A 32 -2.10 -7.40 -15.53
C GLY A 32 -1.25 -6.13 -15.63
N LYS A 33 -1.85 -5.07 -16.14
CA LYS A 33 -1.20 -3.76 -16.23
C LYS A 33 -0.80 -3.28 -14.84
N VAL A 34 0.43 -2.78 -14.69
CA VAL A 34 0.87 -2.13 -13.46
C VAL A 34 0.19 -0.78 -13.33
N LEU A 35 -0.63 -0.62 -12.30
CA LEU A 35 -1.36 0.62 -12.02
C LEU A 35 -0.57 1.55 -11.12
N TYR A 36 0.12 1.00 -10.12
CA TYR A 36 0.88 1.76 -9.13
C TYR A 36 2.15 1.02 -8.76
N ASN A 37 3.16 1.77 -8.34
CA ASN A 37 4.35 1.22 -7.69
C ASN A 37 4.59 1.92 -6.35
N TRP A 38 5.13 1.17 -5.41
CA TRP A 38 5.43 1.59 -4.04
C TRP A 38 6.91 1.38 -3.75
N ASP A 39 7.62 2.43 -3.35
CA ASP A 39 9.06 2.37 -3.10
C ASP A 39 9.44 2.26 -1.62
N GLY A 40 8.47 2.07 -0.74
CA GLY A 40 8.67 2.06 0.71
C GLY A 40 8.26 3.36 1.40
N THR A 41 8.11 4.44 0.66
CA THR A 41 7.74 5.77 1.17
C THR A 41 6.67 6.44 0.33
N SER A 42 6.77 6.31 -1.00
CA SER A 42 5.94 7.03 -1.96
C SER A 42 5.24 6.09 -2.93
N LEU A 43 4.03 6.45 -3.30
CA LEU A 43 3.22 5.78 -4.31
C LEU A 43 3.26 6.59 -5.61
N ARG A 44 3.52 5.89 -6.71
CA ARG A 44 3.55 6.48 -8.06
C ARG A 44 2.62 5.73 -8.99
N SER A 45 2.13 6.42 -10.00
CA SER A 45 1.35 5.81 -11.08
C SER A 45 2.24 4.99 -12.00
N GLY A 46 1.74 3.83 -12.45
CA GLY A 46 2.44 2.96 -13.39
C GLY A 46 3.63 2.23 -12.78
N ASP A 47 4.58 1.85 -13.64
CA ASP A 47 5.74 1.05 -13.23
C ASP A 47 7.04 1.84 -13.07
N SER A 48 7.04 3.14 -13.41
CA SER A 48 8.22 3.98 -13.32
C SER A 48 8.46 4.54 -11.92
N ARG A 49 9.65 4.32 -11.40
CA ARG A 49 10.08 4.91 -10.12
C ARG A 49 10.57 6.37 -10.25
N TYR A 50 10.58 6.91 -11.45
CA TYR A 50 11.06 8.28 -11.72
C TYR A 50 9.94 9.30 -11.88
N GLY A 51 8.69 8.85 -11.85
CA GLY A 51 7.53 9.74 -11.91
C GLY A 51 7.34 10.55 -10.63
N THR A 52 6.50 11.57 -10.70
CA THR A 52 6.11 12.35 -9.52
C THR A 52 5.28 11.50 -8.57
N PRO A 53 5.62 11.43 -7.27
CA PRO A 53 4.79 10.72 -6.31
C PRO A 53 3.38 11.27 -6.23
N ILE A 54 2.40 10.37 -6.16
CA ILE A 54 1.00 10.71 -5.91
C ILE A 54 0.81 11.07 -4.43
N LEU A 55 1.39 10.24 -3.56
CA LEU A 55 1.33 10.41 -2.12
C LEU A 55 2.58 9.85 -1.46
N ASN A 56 2.80 10.25 -0.21
CA ASN A 56 3.77 9.64 0.67
C ASN A 56 3.10 9.21 1.98
N PHE A 57 3.66 8.17 2.60
CA PHE A 57 3.13 7.59 3.83
C PHE A 57 4.27 7.36 4.81
N ASP A 58 4.12 7.87 6.03
CA ASP A 58 5.15 7.80 7.08
C ASP A 58 4.90 6.69 8.11
N GLY A 59 3.91 5.84 7.89
CA GLY A 59 3.47 4.80 8.81
C GLY A 59 2.17 5.15 9.54
N GLN A 60 1.78 6.41 9.55
CA GLN A 60 0.54 6.90 10.15
C GLN A 60 -0.22 7.88 9.26
N ARG A 61 0.47 8.80 8.60
CA ARG A 61 -0.15 9.88 7.82
C ARG A 61 0.09 9.71 6.35
N ILE A 62 -0.96 9.92 5.58
CA ILE A 62 -0.89 10.01 4.12
C ILE A 62 -0.95 11.48 3.74
N ARG A 63 0.08 11.94 3.02
CA ARG A 63 0.17 13.26 2.43
C ARG A 63 0.18 13.15 0.92
N MET A 64 -0.50 14.06 0.25
CA MET A 64 -0.47 14.07 -1.21
C MET A 64 0.83 14.66 -1.73
N GLY A 65 1.33 14.09 -2.82
CA GLY A 65 2.58 14.53 -3.45
C GLY A 65 3.83 13.94 -2.78
N GLU A 66 4.96 14.62 -2.96
CA GLU A 66 6.24 14.13 -2.49
C GLU A 66 6.71 14.75 -1.18
N SER A 67 6.12 15.85 -0.74
CA SER A 67 6.57 16.57 0.44
C SER A 67 6.10 15.92 1.73
N ARG A 68 7.03 15.69 2.64
CA ARG A 68 6.75 15.21 4.00
C ARG A 68 6.26 16.32 4.94
N TYR A 69 6.25 17.55 4.47
CA TYR A 69 5.89 18.74 5.26
C TYR A 69 4.51 19.28 4.92
N SER A 70 3.86 18.73 3.91
CA SER A 70 2.48 19.12 3.59
C SER A 70 1.50 18.57 4.61
N THR A 71 0.33 19.19 4.69
CA THR A 71 -0.76 18.78 5.58
C THR A 71 -1.23 17.37 5.22
N ALA A 72 -1.30 16.47 6.21
CA ALA A 72 -1.81 15.12 6.01
C ALA A 72 -3.31 15.15 5.68
N LYS A 73 -3.69 14.37 4.69
CA LYS A 73 -5.09 14.21 4.28
C LYS A 73 -5.78 13.07 5.00
N TRP A 74 -5.03 12.03 5.37
CA TRP A 74 -5.58 10.85 6.04
C TRP A 74 -4.61 10.37 7.12
N PHE A 75 -5.18 9.76 8.16
CA PHE A 75 -4.46 9.19 9.29
C PHE A 75 -4.86 7.73 9.46
N TRP A 76 -3.87 6.85 9.52
CA TRP A 76 -4.03 5.42 9.76
C TRP A 76 -3.73 5.10 11.22
N ASP A 77 -4.70 4.58 11.96
CA ASP A 77 -4.52 4.21 13.36
C ASP A 77 -4.16 2.72 13.57
N GLY A 78 -3.99 1.98 12.50
CA GLY A 78 -3.74 0.55 12.52
C GLY A 78 -4.96 -0.29 12.13
N THR A 79 -6.16 0.28 12.17
CA THR A 79 -7.43 -0.39 11.86
C THR A 79 -8.35 0.48 11.00
N VAL A 80 -8.37 1.78 11.25
CA VAL A 80 -9.25 2.73 10.58
C VAL A 80 -8.45 3.83 9.88
N LEU A 81 -8.81 4.13 8.65
CA LEU A 81 -8.29 5.28 7.93
C LEU A 81 -9.21 6.47 8.19
N HIS A 82 -8.70 7.49 8.87
CA HIS A 82 -9.42 8.70 9.25
C HIS A 82 -9.14 9.84 8.29
N ALA A 83 -10.11 10.69 8.07
CA ALA A 83 -9.90 11.96 7.37
C ALA A 83 -9.11 12.91 8.27
N GLY A 84 -8.13 13.62 7.69
CA GLY A 84 -7.35 14.64 8.39
C GLY A 84 -6.04 14.13 8.97
N GLU A 85 -5.50 14.87 9.95
CA GLU A 85 -4.13 14.66 10.42
C GLU A 85 -4.01 13.73 11.64
N ASN A 86 -5.13 13.32 12.23
CA ASN A 86 -5.09 12.55 13.48
C ASN A 86 -6.27 11.58 13.59
N LYS A 87 -6.21 10.76 14.65
CA LYS A 87 -7.20 9.71 14.92
C LYS A 87 -8.60 10.20 15.29
N TYR A 88 -8.78 11.50 15.50
CA TYR A 88 -10.07 12.09 15.84
C TYR A 88 -10.88 12.51 14.63
N GLY A 89 -10.32 12.44 13.44
CA GLY A 89 -11.05 12.66 12.20
C GLY A 89 -12.06 11.55 11.95
N ARG A 90 -13.00 11.81 11.03
CA ARG A 90 -14.01 10.81 10.65
C ARG A 90 -13.36 9.56 10.06
N GLY A 91 -13.72 8.39 10.55
CA GLY A 91 -13.31 7.12 9.98
C GLY A 91 -13.99 6.87 8.64
N ILE A 92 -13.19 6.61 7.62
CA ILE A 92 -13.66 6.42 6.24
C ILE A 92 -13.70 4.96 5.89
N VAL A 93 -12.65 4.22 6.24
CA VAL A 93 -12.46 2.81 5.89
C VAL A 93 -11.90 2.07 7.08
N TRP A 94 -12.47 0.91 7.36
CA TRP A 94 -12.00 -0.03 8.37
C TRP A 94 -11.39 -1.25 7.69
N SER A 95 -10.31 -1.79 8.25
CA SER A 95 -9.74 -3.07 7.81
C SER A 95 -9.05 -3.79 8.95
N ASP A 96 -9.26 -5.11 9.00
CA ASP A 96 -8.54 -6.03 9.89
C ASP A 96 -7.35 -6.71 9.18
N GLY A 97 -7.03 -6.29 7.98
CA GLY A 97 -6.00 -6.90 7.14
C GLY A 97 -6.55 -7.88 6.11
N ILE A 98 -7.80 -8.28 6.23
CA ILE A 98 -8.48 -9.22 5.32
C ILE A 98 -9.72 -8.57 4.71
N GLU A 99 -10.63 -8.11 5.54
CA GLU A 99 -11.83 -7.42 5.08
C GLU A 99 -11.59 -5.91 5.01
N ILE A 100 -12.15 -5.28 4.01
CA ILE A 100 -12.15 -3.83 3.82
C ILE A 100 -13.60 -3.37 3.85
N ARG A 101 -13.96 -2.59 4.87
CA ARG A 101 -15.34 -2.15 5.12
C ARG A 101 -15.44 -0.63 5.18
N SER A 102 -16.58 -0.11 4.81
CA SER A 102 -16.86 1.31 4.93
C SER A 102 -17.02 1.73 6.39
N GLY A 103 -16.61 2.95 6.72
CA GLY A 103 -16.81 3.53 8.04
C GLY A 103 -15.72 3.22 9.04
N GLU A 104 -16.09 3.18 10.32
CA GLU A 104 -15.14 3.12 11.44
C GLU A 104 -15.07 1.76 12.14
N SER A 105 -15.88 0.79 11.72
CA SER A 105 -15.99 -0.46 12.44
C SER A 105 -16.17 -1.66 11.53
N ARG A 106 -15.99 -2.84 12.13
CA ARG A 106 -16.21 -4.14 11.47
C ARG A 106 -17.66 -4.39 11.07
N TYR A 107 -18.59 -3.52 11.46
CA TYR A 107 -20.00 -3.63 11.12
C TYR A 107 -20.39 -2.81 9.90
N GLY A 108 -19.46 -2.11 9.29
CA GLY A 108 -19.69 -1.40 8.04
C GLY A 108 -19.89 -2.33 6.86
N GLU A 109 -20.31 -1.78 5.73
CA GLU A 109 -20.50 -2.54 4.50
C GLU A 109 -19.17 -3.14 4.02
N LEU A 110 -19.17 -4.42 3.68
CA LEU A 110 -18.01 -5.09 3.09
C LEU A 110 -17.80 -4.60 1.66
N LEU A 111 -16.72 -3.89 1.44
CA LEU A 111 -16.37 -3.33 0.14
C LEU A 111 -15.49 -4.27 -0.66
N LEU A 112 -14.42 -4.75 -0.03
CA LEU A 112 -13.40 -5.56 -0.67
C LEU A 112 -12.88 -6.61 0.31
N TYR A 113 -12.23 -7.62 -0.24
CA TYR A 113 -11.65 -8.72 0.51
C TYR A 113 -10.21 -8.98 0.04
N LYS A 114 -9.27 -8.97 0.98
CA LYS A 114 -7.87 -9.26 0.69
C LYS A 114 -7.60 -10.75 0.85
N ASP A 115 -7.34 -11.44 -0.25
CA ASP A 115 -7.02 -12.86 -0.30
C ASP A 115 -5.57 -13.01 -0.75
N GLY A 116 -4.65 -13.05 0.21
CA GLY A 116 -3.22 -13.08 -0.09
C GLY A 116 -2.79 -11.85 -0.89
N SER A 117 -2.33 -12.06 -2.12
CA SER A 117 -1.91 -10.99 -3.02
C SER A 117 -3.06 -10.38 -3.84
N ARG A 118 -4.27 -10.94 -3.74
CA ARG A 118 -5.41 -10.49 -4.53
C ARG A 118 -6.40 -9.70 -3.70
N ILE A 119 -6.93 -8.64 -4.30
CA ILE A 119 -8.07 -7.88 -3.75
C ILE A 119 -9.31 -8.25 -4.54
N ARG A 120 -10.31 -8.78 -3.85
CA ARG A 120 -11.56 -9.26 -4.43
C ARG A 120 -12.74 -8.37 -4.06
N THR A 121 -13.72 -8.30 -4.94
CA THR A 121 -14.95 -7.60 -4.64
C THR A 121 -15.81 -8.41 -3.65
N LYS A 122 -16.39 -7.73 -2.67
CA LYS A 122 -17.44 -8.21 -1.75
C LYS A 122 -17.08 -9.38 -0.83
N GLY A 123 -16.10 -10.21 -1.14
CA GLY A 123 -15.77 -11.33 -0.27
C GLY A 123 -14.82 -12.32 -0.88
N LYS A 124 -14.60 -13.41 -0.16
CA LYS A 124 -13.62 -14.45 -0.50
C LYS A 124 -13.78 -15.04 -1.90
N TYR A 125 -14.99 -15.09 -2.40
CA TYR A 125 -15.31 -15.68 -3.70
C TYR A 125 -15.60 -14.65 -4.78
N GLY A 126 -15.41 -13.38 -4.49
CA GLY A 126 -15.58 -12.31 -5.45
C GLY A 126 -14.49 -12.28 -6.52
N LYS A 127 -14.74 -11.49 -7.55
CA LYS A 127 -13.78 -11.28 -8.64
C LYS A 127 -12.56 -10.51 -8.12
N ALA A 128 -11.36 -10.95 -8.48
CA ALA A 128 -10.14 -10.22 -8.19
C ALA A 128 -10.05 -8.97 -9.08
N VAL A 129 -9.96 -7.80 -8.45
CA VAL A 129 -9.85 -6.51 -9.15
C VAL A 129 -8.44 -5.97 -9.16
N PHE A 130 -7.62 -6.36 -8.18
CA PHE A 130 -6.21 -6.01 -8.11
C PHE A 130 -5.38 -7.20 -7.68
N THR A 131 -4.15 -7.25 -8.14
CA THR A 131 -3.11 -8.19 -7.67
C THR A 131 -1.90 -7.39 -7.23
N MET A 132 -1.39 -7.70 -6.05
CA MET A 132 -0.21 -7.03 -5.48
C MET A 132 1.03 -7.90 -5.64
N GLN A 133 2.15 -7.27 -5.93
CA GLN A 133 3.48 -7.87 -5.88
C GLN A 133 4.31 -7.14 -4.84
N GLY A 134 4.93 -7.87 -3.93
CA GLY A 134 5.70 -7.29 -2.84
C GLY A 134 4.83 -6.92 -1.64
N SER A 135 5.27 -5.96 -0.85
CA SER A 135 4.63 -5.53 0.38
C SER A 135 4.18 -4.08 0.28
N ILE A 136 2.88 -3.85 0.38
CA ILE A 136 2.29 -2.52 0.36
C ILE A 136 1.58 -2.29 1.69
N PRO A 137 1.83 -1.17 2.39
CA PRO A 137 1.14 -0.87 3.65
C PRO A 137 -0.37 -0.84 3.47
N MET A 138 -1.09 -1.34 4.48
CA MET A 138 -2.55 -1.41 4.41
C MET A 138 -3.19 -0.04 4.15
N ALA A 139 -2.70 1.01 4.78
CA ALA A 139 -3.23 2.36 4.57
C ALA A 139 -3.12 2.82 3.12
N VAL A 140 -2.00 2.55 2.47
CA VAL A 140 -1.79 2.87 1.05
C VAL A 140 -2.70 2.04 0.17
N LEU A 141 -2.86 0.77 0.50
CA LEU A 141 -3.75 -0.13 -0.22
C LEU A 141 -5.21 0.33 -0.11
N LEU A 142 -5.66 0.76 1.07
CA LEU A 142 -7.00 1.31 1.29
C LEU A 142 -7.22 2.59 0.48
N TRP A 143 -6.19 3.43 0.40
CA TRP A 143 -6.27 4.62 -0.44
C TRP A 143 -6.48 4.25 -1.91
N ILE A 144 -5.71 3.31 -2.43
CA ILE A 144 -5.84 2.84 -3.82
C ILE A 144 -7.25 2.27 -4.09
N CYS A 145 -7.73 1.43 -3.17
CA CYS A 145 -8.95 0.65 -3.41
C CYS A 145 -10.24 1.45 -3.18
N VAL A 146 -10.24 2.41 -2.29
CA VAL A 146 -11.47 3.06 -1.81
C VAL A 146 -11.50 4.56 -2.12
N ILE A 147 -10.39 5.24 -1.99
CA ILE A 147 -10.35 6.72 -2.10
C ILE A 147 -10.07 7.17 -3.53
N ASP A 148 -9.15 6.51 -4.18
CA ASP A 148 -8.77 6.86 -5.56
C ASP A 148 -9.85 6.54 -6.58
#